data_5793575cef90fa419ba5f36ffce64bc9
#
_entry.id   5793575cef90fa419ba5f36ffce64bc9
#
_cell.length_a   1.000
_cell.length_b   1.000
_cell.length_c   1.000
_cell.angle_alpha   90.00
_cell.angle_beta   90.00
_cell.angle_gamma   90.00
#
_symmetry.space_group_name_H-M   'P 1'
#
loop_
_entity.id
_entity.type
_entity.pdbx_description
1 polymer ?
#
loop_
_entity_poly.entity_id
_entity_poly.type
_entity_poly.pdbx_seq_one_letter_code
_entity_poly.pdbx_strand_id
1 'polypeptide(L)'
;MVYFGKTLNRDNMEDSVKMSDIDGLGMKPANLDWANMGFGYVATRSHVRMTWMDGRWSEPELINEPYIKMSIAATCLHYGQEAFEGLKAFRCKDGKVRVFRPWENIRRMNNTADYILMPQVPEELYLKCIQMVVRDNQDYVPPYGTGGSLYIRPLLIGTGAQIGVSPAKMFDFIILVTPVGAYYKGGLTPVEALVITDFDRAAPRGTGHIKVGGNYAASLLPSKKAKEQHYPITLFLDPETHTYIDEFGTSNFFAINKDN
;
A
#
# COMPACT_ATOMS: atom_id res chain seq x y z
N MET A 1 24.15 8.33 0.74
CA MET A 1 23.45 9.38 -0.04
C MET A 1 23.54 8.96 -1.50
N VAL A 2 22.49 8.36 -2.04
CA VAL A 2 22.41 7.98 -3.46
C VAL A 2 21.30 8.82 -4.07
N TYR A 3 21.72 9.84 -4.81
CA TYR A 3 20.83 10.68 -5.62
C TYR A 3 20.42 9.89 -6.87
N PHE A 4 19.14 9.63 -7.05
CA PHE A 4 18.55 9.35 -8.35
C PHE A 4 17.86 10.62 -8.86
N GLY A 5 18.67 11.57 -9.35
CA GLY A 5 18.19 12.65 -10.18
C GLY A 5 17.97 12.14 -11.61
N LYS A 6 16.73 11.84 -11.98
CA LYS A 6 16.28 11.93 -13.37
C LYS A 6 15.28 13.07 -13.43
N THR A 7 15.65 14.11 -14.14
CA THR A 7 14.80 15.22 -14.57
C THR A 7 13.54 14.62 -15.19
N LEU A 8 12.39 14.86 -14.55
CA LEU A 8 11.08 14.51 -15.12
C LEU A 8 10.84 15.38 -16.36
N ASN A 9 10.95 14.77 -17.52
CA ASN A 9 10.56 15.40 -18.76
C ASN A 9 9.03 15.57 -18.74
N ARG A 10 8.54 16.79 -18.94
CA ARG A 10 7.11 17.16 -18.88
C ARG A 10 6.24 16.48 -19.95
N ASP A 11 6.87 15.80 -20.91
CA ASP A 11 6.18 15.20 -22.05
C ASP A 11 5.54 13.82 -21.76
N ASN A 12 5.71 13.26 -20.55
CA ASN A 12 5.15 11.96 -20.16
C ASN A 12 3.91 12.06 -19.27
N MET A 13 3.08 13.09 -19.42
CA MET A 13 1.76 13.14 -18.76
C MET A 13 0.73 12.19 -19.40
N GLU A 14 1.10 11.44 -20.43
CA GLU A 14 0.24 10.40 -21.04
C GLU A 14 0.32 9.03 -20.35
N ASP A 15 1.18 8.86 -19.37
CA ASP A 15 1.38 7.59 -18.64
C ASP A 15 0.34 7.33 -17.53
N SER A 16 -0.85 7.88 -17.61
CA SER A 16 -1.98 7.28 -16.91
C SER A 16 -2.40 6.04 -17.69
N VAL A 17 -2.24 4.84 -17.13
CA VAL A 17 -2.89 3.65 -17.70
C VAL A 17 -4.36 4.02 -17.85
N LYS A 18 -4.77 4.26 -19.08
CA LYS A 18 -6.17 4.31 -19.43
C LYS A 18 -6.69 2.91 -19.11
N MET A 19 -7.21 2.72 -17.91
CA MET A 19 -8.00 1.54 -17.58
C MET A 19 -9.34 1.66 -18.32
N SER A 20 -9.26 2.05 -19.62
CA SER A 20 -10.40 2.29 -20.50
C SER A 20 -11.32 1.08 -20.66
N ASP A 21 -10.85 -0.08 -20.22
CA ASP A 21 -11.62 -1.32 -20.29
C ASP A 21 -12.33 -1.66 -18.97
N ILE A 22 -12.23 -0.80 -17.94
CA ILE A 22 -13.13 -0.85 -16.78
C ILE A 22 -14.34 0.04 -17.06
N ASP A 23 -14.92 -0.06 -18.24
CA ASP A 23 -16.21 0.56 -18.53
C ASP A 23 -17.27 -0.15 -17.70
N GLY A 24 -17.94 0.66 -16.88
CA GLY A 24 -18.87 0.17 -15.89
C GLY A 24 -19.96 -0.67 -16.53
N LEU A 25 -20.07 -1.91 -16.11
CA LEU A 25 -21.20 -2.80 -16.38
C LEU A 25 -22.46 -2.31 -15.64
N GLY A 26 -22.73 -1.00 -15.61
CA GLY A 26 -23.93 -0.43 -15.01
C GLY A 26 -24.16 -0.75 -13.53
N MET A 27 -23.13 -1.19 -12.79
CA MET A 27 -23.26 -1.48 -11.37
C MET A 27 -23.51 -0.20 -10.58
N LYS A 28 -24.61 -0.18 -9.85
CA LYS A 28 -24.93 0.92 -8.93
C LYS A 28 -23.92 0.93 -7.78
N PRO A 29 -23.53 2.12 -7.26
CA PRO A 29 -22.70 2.21 -6.07
C PRO A 29 -23.32 1.39 -4.92
N ALA A 30 -22.49 0.72 -4.12
CA ALA A 30 -22.93 0.04 -2.92
C ALA A 30 -23.66 1.04 -2.00
N ASN A 31 -24.66 0.57 -1.26
CA ASN A 31 -25.41 1.42 -0.33
C ASN A 31 -24.57 1.65 0.94
N LEU A 32 -23.60 2.56 0.85
CA LEU A 32 -22.67 2.94 1.91
C LEU A 32 -22.83 4.43 2.26
N ASP A 33 -22.59 4.77 3.50
CA ASP A 33 -22.53 6.18 3.94
C ASP A 33 -21.22 6.83 3.49
N TRP A 34 -21.17 7.26 2.24
CA TRP A 34 -19.99 7.88 1.63
C TRP A 34 -19.56 9.18 2.31
N ALA A 35 -20.48 9.91 2.93
CA ALA A 35 -20.21 11.19 3.56
C ALA A 35 -19.44 11.02 4.88
N ASN A 36 -19.71 9.95 5.62
CA ASN A 36 -19.10 9.68 6.92
C ASN A 36 -18.03 8.58 6.87
N MET A 37 -17.65 8.14 5.68
CA MET A 37 -16.67 7.08 5.51
C MET A 37 -15.30 7.52 6.05
N GLY A 38 -14.72 6.69 6.93
CA GLY A 38 -13.37 6.83 7.44
C GLY A 38 -12.35 5.98 6.67
N PHE A 39 -11.23 5.65 7.34
CA PHE A 39 -10.18 4.76 6.81
C PHE A 39 -10.23 3.37 7.48
N GLY A 40 -11.43 2.92 7.87
CA GLY A 40 -11.66 1.59 8.42
C GLY A 40 -11.85 0.53 7.33
N TYR A 41 -11.63 -0.74 7.68
CA TYR A 41 -11.89 -1.84 6.77
C TYR A 41 -13.38 -2.04 6.55
N VAL A 42 -13.78 -2.04 5.30
CA VAL A 42 -15.14 -2.42 4.84
C VAL A 42 -14.97 -3.62 3.93
N ALA A 43 -15.64 -4.72 4.24
CA ALA A 43 -15.61 -5.91 3.40
C ALA A 43 -16.20 -5.62 2.02
N THR A 44 -15.54 -6.07 0.98
CA THR A 44 -15.96 -5.97 -0.41
C THR A 44 -16.28 -7.34 -0.98
N ARG A 45 -16.70 -7.41 -2.25
CA ARG A 45 -17.18 -8.66 -2.86
C ARG A 45 -16.08 -9.72 -2.95
N SER A 46 -14.89 -9.31 -3.37
CA SER A 46 -13.79 -10.25 -3.64
C SER A 46 -12.42 -9.62 -3.45
N HIS A 47 -11.42 -10.48 -3.36
CA HIS A 47 -10.02 -10.15 -3.53
C HIS A 47 -9.43 -11.00 -4.66
N VAL A 48 -8.29 -10.61 -5.21
CA VAL A 48 -7.51 -11.43 -6.14
C VAL A 48 -6.42 -12.16 -5.35
N ARG A 49 -6.18 -13.41 -5.68
CA ARG A 49 -5.06 -14.20 -5.18
C ARG A 49 -4.39 -14.97 -6.30
N MET A 50 -3.07 -15.10 -6.22
CA MET A 50 -2.25 -16.06 -6.97
C MET A 50 -1.13 -16.57 -6.09
N THR A 51 -0.66 -17.80 -6.37
CA THR A 51 0.38 -18.48 -5.60
C THR A 51 1.62 -18.67 -6.47
N TRP A 52 2.79 -18.38 -5.91
CA TRP A 52 4.08 -18.76 -6.49
C TRP A 52 4.59 -20.04 -5.83
N MET A 53 4.92 -21.00 -6.65
CA MET A 53 5.51 -22.26 -6.25
C MET A 53 6.31 -22.87 -7.41
N ASP A 54 7.40 -23.53 -7.12
CA ASP A 54 8.26 -24.20 -8.13
C ASP A 54 8.69 -23.30 -9.28
N GLY A 55 9.02 -22.04 -8.97
CA GLY A 55 9.56 -21.07 -9.93
C GLY A 55 8.52 -20.33 -10.79
N ARG A 56 7.24 -20.48 -10.53
CA ARG A 56 6.18 -19.87 -11.35
C ARG A 56 4.98 -19.39 -10.52
N TRP A 57 4.33 -18.36 -11.03
CA TRP A 57 3.03 -17.88 -10.54
C TRP A 57 1.89 -18.71 -11.13
N SER A 58 0.86 -18.97 -10.35
CA SER A 58 -0.42 -19.46 -10.85
C SER A 58 -1.15 -18.35 -11.62
N GLU A 59 -2.23 -18.70 -12.34
CA GLU A 59 -3.17 -17.70 -12.82
C GLU A 59 -3.85 -17.00 -11.63
N PRO A 60 -4.18 -15.68 -11.76
CA PRO A 60 -4.90 -14.96 -10.73
C PRO A 60 -6.37 -15.38 -10.68
N GLU A 61 -6.89 -15.53 -9.47
CA GLU A 61 -8.26 -15.92 -9.18
C GLU A 61 -8.97 -14.87 -8.32
N LEU A 62 -10.26 -14.60 -8.60
CA LEU A 62 -11.15 -13.83 -7.73
C LEU A 62 -11.75 -14.74 -6.67
N ILE A 63 -11.58 -14.37 -5.40
CA ILE A 63 -12.01 -15.14 -4.24
C ILE A 63 -12.92 -14.28 -3.37
N ASN A 64 -14.11 -14.78 -3.05
CA ASN A 64 -15.12 -14.03 -2.27
C ASN A 64 -14.96 -14.24 -0.76
N GLU A 65 -14.24 -15.27 -0.33
CA GLU A 65 -13.99 -15.51 1.10
C GLU A 65 -12.89 -14.58 1.63
N PRO A 66 -13.12 -13.82 2.72
CA PRO A 66 -12.15 -12.85 3.23
C PRO A 66 -11.05 -13.48 4.10
N TYR A 67 -10.91 -14.80 4.10
CA TYR A 67 -9.95 -15.55 4.89
C TYR A 67 -8.94 -16.27 4.00
N ILE A 68 -7.74 -16.45 4.50
CA ILE A 68 -6.72 -17.29 3.88
C ILE A 68 -6.36 -18.44 4.80
N LYS A 69 -6.30 -19.65 4.25
CA LYS A 69 -5.80 -20.82 4.95
C LYS A 69 -4.32 -20.98 4.66
N MET A 70 -3.48 -20.92 5.69
CA MET A 70 -2.03 -21.09 5.55
C MET A 70 -1.46 -21.98 6.66
N SER A 71 -0.22 -22.44 6.48
CA SER A 71 0.51 -23.17 7.52
C SER A 71 0.76 -22.28 8.73
N ILE A 72 0.65 -22.82 9.94
CA ILE A 72 1.07 -22.13 11.16
C ILE A 72 2.58 -21.88 11.21
N ALA A 73 3.37 -22.58 10.38
CA ALA A 73 4.81 -22.40 10.20
C ALA A 73 5.15 -21.48 9.02
N ALA A 74 4.21 -20.71 8.50
CA ALA A 74 4.46 -19.77 7.41
C ALA A 74 5.49 -18.69 7.83
N THR A 75 6.45 -18.38 6.94
CA THR A 75 7.52 -17.44 7.25
C THR A 75 7.04 -16.02 7.52
N CYS A 76 5.91 -15.60 6.94
CA CYS A 76 5.31 -14.30 7.24
C CYS A 76 4.86 -14.19 8.70
N LEU A 77 4.42 -15.28 9.34
CA LEU A 77 3.98 -15.29 10.73
C LEU A 77 5.14 -15.25 11.74
N HIS A 78 6.28 -15.84 11.38
CA HIS A 78 7.41 -16.00 12.29
C HIS A 78 8.51 -14.97 12.07
N TYR A 79 8.76 -14.61 10.82
CA TYR A 79 9.91 -13.78 10.43
C TYR A 79 9.52 -12.50 9.69
N GLY A 80 8.21 -12.22 9.56
CA GLY A 80 7.75 -11.04 8.86
C GLY A 80 8.15 -11.01 7.38
N GLN A 81 8.31 -12.18 6.72
CA GLN A 81 8.61 -12.23 5.30
C GLN A 81 7.36 -11.87 4.51
N GLU A 82 7.09 -10.57 4.44
CA GLU A 82 5.93 -9.99 3.77
C GLU A 82 6.25 -8.58 3.25
N ALA A 83 5.61 -8.21 2.15
CA ALA A 83 5.65 -6.88 1.56
C ALA A 83 4.24 -6.42 1.24
N PHE A 84 3.97 -5.12 1.34
CA PHE A 84 2.67 -4.58 0.98
C PHE A 84 2.78 -3.26 0.24
N GLU A 85 1.71 -2.91 -0.47
CA GLU A 85 1.58 -1.64 -1.17
C GLU A 85 0.25 -0.96 -0.86
N GLY A 86 0.13 0.29 -1.27
CA GLY A 86 -1.10 1.04 -1.15
C GLY A 86 -1.31 1.94 -2.35
N LEU A 87 -2.39 1.70 -3.08
CA LEU A 87 -2.84 2.48 -4.22
C LEU A 87 -4.29 2.90 -4.01
N LYS A 88 -4.78 3.76 -4.89
CA LYS A 88 -6.18 4.19 -4.87
C LYS A 88 -6.77 4.19 -6.27
N ALA A 89 -7.99 3.68 -6.40
CA ALA A 89 -8.81 3.85 -7.58
C ALA A 89 -9.85 4.95 -7.33
N PHE A 90 -10.00 5.84 -8.28
CA PHE A 90 -10.90 6.99 -8.21
C PHE A 90 -11.94 6.94 -9.31
N ARG A 91 -13.20 7.22 -8.97
CA ARG A 91 -14.22 7.52 -9.97
C ARG A 91 -14.03 8.96 -10.43
N CYS A 92 -13.78 9.13 -11.72
CA CYS A 92 -13.55 10.42 -12.33
C CYS A 92 -14.87 11.08 -12.77
N LYS A 93 -14.81 12.36 -13.13
CA LYS A 93 -15.96 13.15 -13.60
C LYS A 93 -16.67 12.53 -14.82
N ASP A 94 -15.93 11.85 -15.68
CA ASP A 94 -16.41 11.12 -16.86
C ASP A 94 -16.99 9.73 -16.55
N GLY A 95 -17.16 9.38 -15.25
CA GLY A 95 -17.68 8.10 -14.80
C GLY A 95 -16.65 6.96 -14.80
N LYS A 96 -15.49 7.13 -15.44
CA LYS A 96 -14.44 6.11 -15.50
C LYS A 96 -13.71 5.97 -14.18
N VAL A 97 -13.22 4.76 -13.90
CA VAL A 97 -12.38 4.47 -12.74
C VAL A 97 -10.91 4.46 -13.18
N ARG A 98 -10.06 5.17 -12.45
CA ARG A 98 -8.62 5.28 -12.76
C ARG A 98 -7.78 5.03 -11.53
N VAL A 99 -6.61 4.39 -11.75
CA VAL A 99 -5.53 4.21 -10.77
C VAL A 99 -4.33 5.04 -11.24
N PHE A 100 -3.78 5.87 -10.34
CA PHE A 100 -2.67 6.76 -10.69
C PHE A 100 -1.33 6.03 -10.60
N ARG A 101 -0.56 5.98 -11.69
CA ARG A 101 0.82 5.48 -11.80
C ARG A 101 1.07 4.14 -11.07
N PRO A 102 0.30 3.07 -11.33
CA PRO A 102 0.42 1.81 -10.59
C PRO A 102 1.80 1.15 -10.71
N TRP A 103 2.52 1.34 -11.82
CA TRP A 103 3.86 0.80 -12.05
C TRP A 103 4.91 1.27 -11.04
N GLU A 104 4.77 2.47 -10.45
CA GLU A 104 5.69 2.91 -9.41
C GLU A 104 5.54 2.05 -8.14
N ASN A 105 4.29 1.70 -7.81
CA ASN A 105 4.00 0.79 -6.70
C ASN A 105 4.47 -0.64 -7.01
N ILE A 106 4.31 -1.10 -8.26
CA ILE A 106 4.79 -2.42 -8.70
C ILE A 106 6.31 -2.50 -8.55
N ARG A 107 7.05 -1.50 -9.07
CA ARG A 107 8.50 -1.45 -8.93
C ARG A 107 8.95 -1.44 -7.46
N ARG A 108 8.29 -0.63 -6.60
CA ARG A 108 8.64 -0.57 -5.19
C ARG A 108 8.38 -1.89 -4.48
N MET A 109 7.25 -2.57 -4.78
CA MET A 109 6.98 -3.89 -4.22
C MET A 109 8.02 -4.92 -4.68
N ASN A 110 8.39 -4.92 -5.95
CA ASN A 110 9.42 -5.83 -6.48
C ASN A 110 10.80 -5.55 -5.87
N ASN A 111 11.18 -4.28 -5.67
CA ASN A 111 12.40 -3.92 -4.94
C ASN A 111 12.36 -4.41 -3.48
N THR A 112 11.20 -4.31 -2.82
CA THR A 112 11.01 -4.86 -1.48
C THR A 112 11.14 -6.38 -1.48
N ALA A 113 10.50 -7.04 -2.45
CA ALA A 113 10.56 -8.49 -2.60
C ALA A 113 12.00 -9.01 -2.78
N ASP A 114 12.79 -8.35 -3.64
CA ASP A 114 14.20 -8.70 -3.85
C ASP A 114 15.00 -8.62 -2.54
N TYR A 115 14.78 -7.56 -1.75
CA TYR A 115 15.55 -7.36 -0.53
C TYR A 115 15.30 -8.45 0.53
N ILE A 116 14.06 -8.95 0.63
CA ILE A 116 13.67 -10.00 1.60
C ILE A 116 13.48 -11.38 0.94
N LEU A 117 14.10 -11.57 -0.22
CA LEU A 117 14.18 -12.85 -0.94
C LEU A 117 12.81 -13.48 -1.24
N MET A 118 11.91 -12.68 -1.79
CA MET A 118 10.63 -13.11 -2.33
C MET A 118 10.61 -13.01 -3.86
N PRO A 119 9.79 -13.79 -4.56
CA PRO A 119 9.66 -13.68 -6.01
C PRO A 119 9.05 -12.35 -6.42
N GLN A 120 9.60 -11.72 -7.45
CA GLN A 120 8.98 -10.57 -8.09
C GLN A 120 7.67 -10.97 -8.77
N VAL A 121 6.70 -10.05 -8.74
CA VAL A 121 5.46 -10.18 -9.50
C VAL A 121 5.65 -9.48 -10.85
N PRO A 122 5.55 -10.18 -11.98
CA PRO A 122 5.64 -9.56 -13.31
C PRO A 122 4.66 -8.40 -13.44
N GLU A 123 5.11 -7.29 -14.04
CA GLU A 123 4.31 -6.05 -14.11
C GLU A 123 2.95 -6.26 -14.77
N GLU A 124 2.91 -6.97 -15.90
CA GLU A 124 1.65 -7.27 -16.61
C GLU A 124 0.67 -8.09 -15.75
N LEU A 125 1.19 -9.08 -15.03
CA LEU A 125 0.39 -9.93 -14.16
C LEU A 125 -0.15 -9.15 -12.95
N TYR A 126 0.68 -8.28 -12.38
CA TYR A 126 0.27 -7.40 -11.29
C TYR A 126 -0.83 -6.43 -11.74
N LEU A 127 -0.66 -5.79 -12.91
CA LEU A 127 -1.69 -4.91 -13.50
C LEU A 127 -2.99 -5.67 -13.78
N LYS A 128 -2.90 -6.90 -14.32
CA LYS A 128 -4.05 -7.79 -14.52
C LYS A 128 -4.80 -8.02 -13.21
N CYS A 129 -4.10 -8.28 -12.10
CA CYS A 129 -4.70 -8.46 -10.78
C CYS A 129 -5.41 -7.19 -10.29
N ILE A 130 -4.80 -6.01 -10.44
CA ILE A 130 -5.44 -4.72 -10.11
C ILE A 130 -6.73 -4.53 -10.93
N GLN A 131 -6.68 -4.78 -12.24
CA GLN A 131 -7.84 -4.64 -13.12
C GLN A 131 -8.97 -5.58 -12.70
N MET A 132 -8.64 -6.84 -12.44
CA MET A 132 -9.63 -7.85 -12.01
C MET A 132 -10.35 -7.44 -10.73
N VAL A 133 -9.60 -7.11 -9.67
CA VAL A 133 -10.20 -6.79 -8.38
C VAL A 133 -10.98 -5.48 -8.39
N VAL A 134 -10.49 -4.45 -9.09
CA VAL A 134 -11.21 -3.17 -9.20
C VAL A 134 -12.46 -3.32 -10.04
N ARG A 135 -12.41 -4.08 -11.13
CA ARG A 135 -13.57 -4.35 -11.98
C ARG A 135 -14.67 -5.09 -11.23
N ASP A 136 -14.33 -6.12 -10.49
CA ASP A 136 -15.29 -6.92 -9.73
C ASP A 136 -15.91 -6.15 -8.55
N ASN A 137 -15.20 -5.16 -8.02
CA ASN A 137 -15.64 -4.32 -6.89
C ASN A 137 -15.99 -2.88 -7.31
N GLN A 138 -16.42 -2.63 -8.54
CA GLN A 138 -16.69 -1.26 -9.04
C GLN A 138 -17.78 -0.52 -8.27
N ASP A 139 -18.75 -1.23 -7.73
CA ASP A 139 -19.83 -0.70 -6.90
C ASP A 139 -19.34 -0.16 -5.55
N TYR A 140 -18.16 -0.56 -5.12
CA TYR A 140 -17.47 -0.04 -3.93
C TYR A 140 -16.56 1.16 -4.22
N VAL A 141 -16.40 1.58 -5.47
CA VAL A 141 -15.66 2.81 -5.79
C VAL A 141 -16.53 4.02 -5.47
N PRO A 142 -16.14 4.87 -4.49
CA PRO A 142 -16.93 6.03 -4.10
C PRO A 142 -17.34 6.91 -5.29
N PRO A 143 -18.54 7.50 -5.28
CA PRO A 143 -18.98 8.43 -6.33
C PRO A 143 -18.04 9.63 -6.47
N TYR A 144 -17.94 10.16 -7.71
CA TYR A 144 -17.20 11.39 -7.95
C TYR A 144 -17.75 12.53 -7.08
N GLY A 145 -16.85 13.33 -6.50
CA GLY A 145 -17.20 14.47 -5.65
C GLY A 145 -17.31 14.17 -4.14
N THR A 146 -17.30 12.90 -3.73
CA THR A 146 -17.33 12.52 -2.30
C THR A 146 -15.98 12.69 -1.59
N GLY A 147 -14.88 12.88 -2.33
CA GLY A 147 -13.52 12.87 -1.78
C GLY A 147 -12.99 11.49 -1.41
N GLY A 148 -13.82 10.45 -1.52
CA GLY A 148 -13.44 9.06 -1.25
C GLY A 148 -12.74 8.39 -2.42
N SER A 149 -12.20 7.19 -2.15
CA SER A 149 -11.52 6.34 -3.13
C SER A 149 -11.67 4.87 -2.76
N LEU A 150 -11.49 3.97 -3.72
CA LEU A 150 -11.29 2.56 -3.42
C LEU A 150 -9.80 2.35 -3.13
N TYR A 151 -9.46 2.05 -1.89
CA TYR A 151 -8.10 1.72 -1.49
C TYR A 151 -7.76 0.31 -1.96
N ILE A 152 -6.62 0.17 -2.62
CA ILE A 152 -6.10 -1.10 -3.15
C ILE A 152 -4.91 -1.49 -2.29
N ARG A 153 -4.95 -2.67 -1.69
CA ARG A 153 -3.91 -3.22 -0.82
C ARG A 153 -3.31 -4.48 -1.44
N PRO A 154 -2.25 -4.38 -2.25
CA PRO A 154 -1.42 -5.52 -2.62
C PRO A 154 -0.63 -5.99 -1.40
N LEU A 155 -0.55 -7.31 -1.24
CA LEU A 155 0.15 -8.02 -0.18
C LEU A 155 0.88 -9.21 -0.79
N LEU A 156 2.17 -9.34 -0.54
CA LEU A 156 2.99 -10.48 -0.93
C LEU A 156 3.53 -11.12 0.35
N ILE A 157 3.24 -12.40 0.59
CA ILE A 157 3.55 -13.09 1.85
C ILE A 157 4.18 -14.45 1.61
N GLY A 158 5.15 -14.81 2.43
CA GLY A 158 5.71 -16.16 2.49
C GLY A 158 4.76 -17.09 3.25
N THR A 159 4.10 -18.02 2.55
CA THR A 159 3.10 -18.94 3.08
C THR A 159 3.62 -20.36 3.26
N GLY A 160 4.78 -20.68 2.67
CA GLY A 160 5.42 -21.97 2.82
C GLY A 160 5.84 -22.28 4.27
N ALA A 161 5.67 -23.52 4.69
CA ALA A 161 6.05 -23.98 6.02
C ALA A 161 7.58 -24.01 6.17
N GLN A 162 8.10 -23.26 7.15
CA GLN A 162 9.53 -23.13 7.41
C GLN A 162 9.77 -22.72 8.87
N ILE A 163 10.64 -23.42 9.58
CA ILE A 163 11.00 -23.09 10.97
C ILE A 163 12.40 -22.46 11.05
N GLY A 164 13.37 -22.93 10.26
CA GLY A 164 14.68 -22.26 10.17
C GLY A 164 14.57 -20.91 9.47
N VAL A 165 15.43 -19.95 9.84
CA VAL A 165 15.46 -18.63 9.18
C VAL A 165 16.00 -18.78 7.77
N SER A 166 15.08 -18.92 6.82
CA SER A 166 15.37 -18.98 5.38
C SER A 166 14.12 -18.56 4.59
N PRO A 167 14.26 -18.17 3.31
CA PRO A 167 13.12 -17.80 2.50
C PRO A 167 12.10 -18.95 2.36
N ALA A 168 10.84 -18.60 2.31
CA ALA A 168 9.78 -19.57 2.00
C ALA A 168 9.98 -20.19 0.62
N LYS A 169 9.37 -21.36 0.41
CA LYS A 169 9.31 -22.02 -0.91
C LYS A 169 7.98 -21.80 -1.63
N MET A 170 7.03 -21.18 -0.96
CA MET A 170 5.72 -20.84 -1.48
C MET A 170 5.32 -19.45 -1.00
N PHE A 171 4.75 -18.66 -1.90
CA PHE A 171 4.31 -17.29 -1.62
C PHE A 171 2.92 -17.07 -2.20
N ASP A 172 2.13 -16.24 -1.52
CA ASP A 172 0.88 -15.76 -2.04
C ASP A 172 0.98 -14.27 -2.34
N PHE A 173 0.49 -13.88 -3.50
CA PHE A 173 0.23 -12.49 -3.85
C PHE A 173 -1.28 -12.26 -3.83
N ILE A 174 -1.70 -11.30 -3.00
CA ILE A 174 -3.11 -11.01 -2.74
C ILE A 174 -3.35 -9.54 -2.98
N ILE A 175 -4.43 -9.16 -3.66
CA ILE A 175 -4.89 -7.78 -3.70
C ILE A 175 -6.30 -7.71 -3.14
N LEU A 176 -6.45 -7.11 -1.97
CA LEU A 176 -7.74 -6.75 -1.42
C LEU A 176 -8.05 -5.26 -1.67
N VAL A 177 -9.32 -4.91 -1.68
CA VAL A 177 -9.78 -3.53 -1.83
C VAL A 177 -10.77 -3.18 -0.73
N THR A 178 -10.83 -1.89 -0.37
CA THR A 178 -11.79 -1.37 0.60
C THR A 178 -12.11 0.10 0.28
N PRO A 179 -13.37 0.52 0.29
CA PRO A 179 -13.71 1.93 0.12
C PRO A 179 -13.21 2.72 1.34
N VAL A 180 -12.66 3.90 1.08
CA VAL A 180 -12.17 4.80 2.13
C VAL A 180 -12.59 6.23 1.84
N GLY A 181 -12.86 6.99 2.90
CA GLY A 181 -13.06 8.45 2.85
C GLY A 181 -11.73 9.21 2.83
N ALA A 182 -11.82 10.52 3.06
CA ALA A 182 -10.63 11.35 3.27
C ALA A 182 -9.87 10.87 4.52
N TYR A 183 -8.54 10.79 4.42
CA TYR A 183 -7.70 10.35 5.53
C TYR A 183 -7.82 11.28 6.75
N TYR A 184 -7.89 12.59 6.49
CA TYR A 184 -8.16 13.60 7.51
C TYR A 184 -9.56 14.19 7.29
N LYS A 185 -10.43 14.07 8.29
CA LYS A 185 -11.82 14.53 8.22
C LYS A 185 -11.97 16.05 8.04
N GLY A 186 -10.95 16.84 8.37
CA GLY A 186 -10.94 18.30 8.22
C GLY A 186 -10.44 18.82 6.85
N GLY A 187 -10.16 17.95 5.88
CA GLY A 187 -9.56 18.35 4.61
C GLY A 187 -8.09 18.78 4.75
N LEU A 188 -7.68 19.83 4.04
CA LEU A 188 -6.31 20.39 4.11
C LEU A 188 -6.15 21.32 5.31
N THR A 189 -6.30 20.78 6.51
CA THR A 189 -6.12 21.51 7.76
C THR A 189 -4.76 21.18 8.36
N PRO A 190 -3.95 22.17 8.78
CA PRO A 190 -2.71 21.92 9.50
C PRO A 190 -2.95 21.12 10.77
N VAL A 191 -2.05 20.19 11.06
CA VAL A 191 -2.07 19.39 12.29
C VAL A 191 -0.70 19.46 12.97
N GLU A 192 -0.68 19.30 14.28
CA GLU A 192 0.56 19.23 15.04
C GLU A 192 1.15 17.83 14.95
N ALA A 193 2.48 17.75 14.87
CA ALA A 193 3.23 16.51 14.86
C ALA A 193 4.12 16.42 16.12
N LEU A 194 4.14 15.27 16.77
CA LEU A 194 5.10 15.01 17.85
C LEU A 194 6.43 14.55 17.24
N VAL A 195 7.50 15.26 17.55
CA VAL A 195 8.88 14.82 17.22
C VAL A 195 9.24 13.69 18.16
N ILE A 196 9.60 12.54 17.61
CA ILE A 196 9.97 11.36 18.37
C ILE A 196 11.49 11.34 18.56
N THR A 197 11.94 11.34 19.81
CA THR A 197 13.36 11.38 20.19
C THR A 197 13.83 10.12 20.91
N ASP A 198 12.91 9.25 21.32
CA ASP A 198 13.17 8.03 22.10
C ASP A 198 12.89 6.73 21.32
N PHE A 199 12.58 6.83 20.04
CA PHE A 199 12.38 5.69 19.13
C PHE A 199 12.91 6.01 17.74
N ASP A 200 13.53 5.00 17.11
CA ASP A 200 13.91 5.06 15.70
C ASP A 200 12.78 4.53 14.81
N ARG A 201 12.66 5.11 13.63
CA ARG A 201 11.72 4.64 12.61
C ARG A 201 12.18 3.32 12.00
N ALA A 202 13.49 3.24 11.72
CA ALA A 202 14.18 2.06 11.25
C ALA A 202 15.68 2.20 11.53
N ALA A 203 16.36 1.06 11.69
CA ALA A 203 17.82 1.06 11.88
C ALA A 203 18.55 1.62 10.64
N PRO A 204 19.70 2.32 10.81
CA PRO A 204 20.59 2.66 9.72
C PRO A 204 20.95 1.39 8.94
N ARG A 205 20.87 1.42 7.61
CA ARG A 205 21.10 0.24 6.73
C ARG A 205 20.17 -0.95 6.99
N GLY A 206 19.05 -0.73 7.71
CA GLY A 206 18.02 -1.73 7.93
C GLY A 206 16.95 -1.70 6.83
N THR A 207 15.71 -1.94 7.21
CA THR A 207 14.56 -2.10 6.29
C THR A 207 13.78 -0.81 6.01
N GLY A 208 14.27 0.35 6.44
CA GLY A 208 13.55 1.63 6.29
C GLY A 208 13.27 2.03 4.84
N HIS A 209 14.09 1.59 3.90
CA HIS A 209 13.99 1.90 2.46
C HIS A 209 13.06 0.95 1.68
N ILE A 210 12.52 -0.07 2.33
CA ILE A 210 11.60 -1.05 1.76
C ILE A 210 10.25 -1.04 2.49
N LYS A 211 9.22 -1.61 1.86
CA LYS A 211 7.86 -1.53 2.38
C LYS A 211 7.40 -2.86 2.99
N VAL A 212 7.85 -3.11 4.23
CA VAL A 212 7.56 -4.31 5.03
C VAL A 212 6.78 -3.96 6.31
N GLY A 213 5.95 -4.86 6.80
CA GLY A 213 5.12 -4.65 7.99
C GLY A 213 5.91 -4.41 9.26
N GLY A 214 7.11 -4.99 9.36
CA GLY A 214 8.01 -4.79 10.49
C GLY A 214 8.32 -3.31 10.77
N ASN A 215 8.49 -2.49 9.72
CA ASN A 215 8.69 -1.05 9.87
C ASN A 215 7.48 -0.36 10.52
N TYR A 216 6.28 -0.88 10.30
CA TYR A 216 5.04 -0.32 10.85
C TYR A 216 4.75 -0.86 12.24
N ALA A 217 5.02 -2.13 12.50
CA ALA A 217 4.87 -2.70 13.83
C ALA A 217 5.75 -1.97 14.86
N ALA A 218 6.99 -1.63 14.52
CA ALA A 218 7.89 -0.86 15.37
C ALA A 218 7.35 0.55 15.70
N SER A 219 6.55 1.15 14.82
CA SER A 219 5.99 2.49 15.00
C SER A 219 4.69 2.54 15.81
N LEU A 220 4.10 1.40 16.20
CA LEU A 220 2.82 1.35 16.90
C LEU A 220 2.89 1.99 18.29
N LEU A 221 3.93 1.69 19.07
CA LEU A 221 4.08 2.24 20.43
C LEU A 221 4.30 3.75 20.43
N PRO A 222 5.27 4.32 19.68
CA PRO A 222 5.44 5.77 19.62
C PRO A 222 4.20 6.47 19.06
N SER A 223 3.51 5.91 18.07
CA SER A 223 2.26 6.47 17.53
C SER A 223 1.13 6.46 18.58
N LYS A 224 1.04 5.42 19.42
CA LYS A 224 0.08 5.39 20.54
C LYS A 224 0.39 6.48 21.54
N LYS A 225 1.65 6.62 22.01
CA LYS A 225 2.08 7.66 22.94
C LYS A 225 1.79 9.07 22.43
N ALA A 226 2.01 9.32 21.12
CA ALA A 226 1.69 10.60 20.50
C ALA A 226 0.19 10.89 20.54
N LYS A 227 -0.66 9.92 20.21
CA LYS A 227 -2.13 10.07 20.25
C LYS A 227 -2.65 10.33 21.66
N GLU A 228 -2.08 9.70 22.68
CA GLU A 228 -2.42 9.94 24.09
C GLU A 228 -2.10 11.38 24.54
N GLN A 229 -1.15 12.04 23.85
CA GLN A 229 -0.80 13.44 24.02
C GLN A 229 -1.52 14.37 23.00
N HIS A 230 -2.56 13.86 22.29
CA HIS A 230 -3.35 14.58 21.30
C HIS A 230 -2.62 14.96 20.00
N TYR A 231 -1.43 14.40 19.73
CA TYR A 231 -0.76 14.57 18.43
C TYR A 231 -1.23 13.51 17.43
N PRO A 232 -1.84 13.91 16.31
CA PRO A 232 -2.38 12.95 15.34
C PRO A 232 -1.30 12.25 14.51
N ILE A 233 -0.08 12.81 14.45
CA ILE A 233 1.02 12.31 13.64
C ILE A 233 2.35 12.39 14.38
N THR A 234 3.28 11.50 14.04
CA THR A 234 4.65 11.45 14.55
C THR A 234 5.64 11.85 13.48
N LEU A 235 6.70 12.57 13.85
CA LEU A 235 7.86 12.88 13.02
C LEU A 235 9.08 12.18 13.64
N PHE A 236 9.74 11.34 12.86
CA PHE A 236 10.95 10.64 13.28
C PHE A 236 12.19 11.39 12.79
N LEU A 237 13.24 11.31 13.61
CA LEU A 237 14.56 11.82 13.29
C LEU A 237 15.46 10.69 12.78
N ASP A 238 16.57 11.06 12.14
CA ASP A 238 17.57 10.11 11.66
C ASP A 238 18.11 9.27 12.81
N PRO A 239 18.23 7.94 12.65
CA PRO A 239 18.61 7.05 13.75
C PRO A 239 20.10 7.06 14.09
N GLU A 240 20.93 7.78 13.33
CA GLU A 240 22.37 7.89 13.59
C GLU A 240 22.70 9.07 14.51
N THR A 241 22.08 10.22 14.30
CA THR A 241 22.41 11.45 15.04
C THR A 241 21.23 12.07 15.78
N HIS A 242 20.01 11.64 15.50
CA HIS A 242 18.75 12.23 16.01
C HIS A 242 18.66 13.75 15.79
N THR A 243 19.22 14.21 14.66
CA THR A 243 19.34 15.64 14.34
C THR A 243 18.54 16.05 13.12
N TYR A 244 18.48 15.18 12.12
CA TYR A 244 17.80 15.46 10.85
C TYR A 244 16.43 14.82 10.77
N ILE A 245 15.53 15.45 10.03
CA ILE A 245 14.22 14.87 9.74
C ILE A 245 14.41 13.64 8.85
N ASP A 246 13.86 12.50 9.27
CA ASP A 246 13.85 11.26 8.51
C ASP A 246 12.51 11.14 7.77
N GLU A 247 11.44 10.82 8.47
CA GLU A 247 10.10 10.75 7.87
C GLU A 247 8.97 10.94 8.90
N PHE A 248 7.78 11.26 8.41
CA PHE A 248 6.56 11.15 9.20
C PHE A 248 6.10 9.69 9.29
N GLY A 249 5.43 9.33 10.38
CA GLY A 249 4.93 7.96 10.59
C GLY A 249 3.98 7.47 9.51
N THR A 250 3.14 8.34 8.94
CA THR A 250 2.11 7.98 7.96
C THR A 250 1.95 8.97 6.80
N SER A 251 2.74 10.03 6.74
CA SER A 251 2.67 11.08 5.70
C SER A 251 3.98 11.23 4.97
N ASN A 252 3.93 11.77 3.75
CA ASN A 252 5.12 12.19 3.04
C ASN A 252 5.71 13.47 3.66
N PHE A 253 7.01 13.66 3.51
CA PHE A 253 7.72 14.89 3.83
C PHE A 253 8.22 15.56 2.53
N PHE A 254 8.01 16.86 2.43
CA PHE A 254 8.55 17.68 1.34
C PHE A 254 9.26 18.89 1.93
N ALA A 255 10.43 19.20 1.43
CA ALA A 255 11.15 20.41 1.73
C ALA A 255 11.37 21.20 0.43
N ILE A 256 11.13 22.51 0.49
CA ILE A 256 11.40 23.44 -0.62
C ILE A 256 12.57 24.31 -0.16
N ASN A 257 13.65 24.29 -0.91
CA ASN A 257 14.77 25.17 -0.65
C ASN A 257 14.58 26.54 -1.33
N LYS A 258 15.51 27.48 -1.08
CA LYS A 258 15.38 28.84 -1.59
C LYS A 258 15.52 28.97 -3.12
N ASP A 259 16.03 27.91 -3.77
CA ASP A 259 16.38 27.91 -5.18
C ASP A 259 15.35 27.23 -6.07
N ASN A 260 14.23 26.73 -5.50
CA ASN A 260 13.16 26.01 -6.20
C ASN A 260 11.79 26.64 -5.95
#